data_02ca7c15700ecf84ab792f1446eaa513
#
_entry.id   02ca7c15700ecf84ab792f1446eaa513
#
_cell.length_a   1.000
_cell.length_b   1.000
_cell.length_c   1.000
_cell.angle_alpha   90.00
_cell.angle_beta   90.00
_cell.angle_gamma   90.00
#
_symmetry.space_group_name_H-M   'P 1'
#
loop_
_entity.id
_entity.type
_entity.pdbx_description
1 polymer ?
#
loop_
_entity_poly.entity_id
_entity_poly.type
_entity_poly.pdbx_seq_one_letter_code
_entity_poly.pdbx_strand_id
1 'polypeptide(L)'
;MADFSPTLPPTLAPDAHKGQAGRILCLCGSPTMPGAASLVVRAAQRAGAGLVTLVVFHQEIIGHVAPLSPETMYLDVSRSQDLYAGRVPREITEHRHDVRVVGPGLSRSGRTRELVRRVVEGEFEGPTLFDADALAVLAGRTGPWC
;
A
#
# COMPACT_ATOMS: atom_id res chain seq x y z
N MET A 1 -16.02 -16.14 24.10
CA MET A 1 -16.13 -14.97 23.22
C MET A 1 -14.99 -14.05 23.61
N ALA A 2 -14.01 -13.81 22.72
CA ALA A 2 -12.96 -12.85 23.02
C ALA A 2 -13.57 -11.45 23.11
N ASP A 3 -13.30 -10.76 24.21
CA ASP A 3 -13.79 -9.40 24.45
C ASP A 3 -13.08 -8.47 23.44
N PHE A 4 -13.83 -8.00 22.44
CA PHE A 4 -13.31 -7.07 21.45
C PHE A 4 -13.32 -5.66 22.03
N SER A 5 -12.19 -5.24 22.57
CA SER A 5 -12.00 -3.86 23.00
C SER A 5 -11.37 -3.07 21.86
N PRO A 6 -12.07 -2.11 21.25
CA PRO A 6 -11.48 -1.32 20.17
C PRO A 6 -10.27 -0.53 20.69
N THR A 7 -9.12 -0.72 20.05
CA THR A 7 -7.95 0.09 20.33
C THR A 7 -8.15 1.47 19.71
N LEU A 8 -8.20 2.50 20.54
CA LEU A 8 -8.26 3.88 20.06
C LEU A 8 -6.93 4.27 19.39
N PRO A 9 -6.96 5.14 18.36
CA PRO A 9 -5.75 5.68 17.78
C PRO A 9 -4.87 6.33 18.87
N PRO A 10 -3.53 6.23 18.79
CA PRO A 10 -2.66 6.88 19.75
C PRO A 10 -2.86 8.41 19.71
N THR A 11 -2.90 9.02 20.89
CA THR A 11 -2.94 10.49 20.99
C THR A 11 -1.55 11.04 20.64
N LEU A 12 -1.49 11.90 19.64
CA LEU A 12 -0.26 12.60 19.28
C LEU A 12 -0.02 13.77 20.23
N ALA A 13 1.25 14.07 20.51
CA ALA A 13 1.61 15.26 21.24
C ALA A 13 1.18 16.54 20.49
N PRO A 14 0.85 17.64 21.18
CA PRO A 14 0.39 18.88 20.51
C PRO A 14 1.38 19.47 19.50
N ASP A 15 2.67 19.19 19.66
CA ASP A 15 3.78 19.61 18.81
C ASP A 15 4.22 18.52 17.82
N ALA A 16 3.49 17.42 17.73
CA ALA A 16 3.81 16.32 16.82
C ALA A 16 3.74 16.75 15.36
N HIS A 17 4.78 16.47 14.59
CA HIS A 17 4.75 16.68 13.16
C HIS A 17 4.18 15.45 12.43
N LYS A 18 3.70 15.65 11.18
CA LYS A 18 3.04 14.61 10.38
C LYS A 18 3.81 13.28 10.26
N GLY A 19 5.15 13.32 10.28
CA GLY A 19 5.97 12.11 10.21
C GLY A 19 5.93 11.22 11.47
N GLN A 20 5.48 11.77 12.60
CA GLN A 20 5.30 11.01 13.86
C GLN A 20 3.94 10.30 13.92
N ALA A 21 2.98 10.75 13.11
CA ALA A 21 1.69 10.06 12.95
C ALA A 21 1.76 8.83 12.01
N GLY A 22 2.96 8.41 11.63
CA GLY A 22 3.21 7.24 10.81
C GLY A 22 3.12 7.49 9.30
N ARG A 23 3.83 6.68 8.54
CA ARG A 23 3.92 6.70 7.08
C ARG A 23 3.35 5.41 6.51
N ILE A 24 2.37 5.53 5.63
CA ILE A 24 1.75 4.38 4.97
C ILE A 24 2.14 4.38 3.49
N LEU A 25 2.62 3.23 3.02
CA LEU A 25 2.86 2.97 1.60
C LEU A 25 1.74 2.07 1.06
N CYS A 26 0.99 2.57 0.07
CA CYS A 26 -0.15 1.89 -0.52
C CYS A 26 0.22 1.34 -1.90
N LEU A 27 0.26 0.02 -2.04
CA LEU A 27 0.41 -0.70 -3.30
C LEU A 27 -0.99 -1.15 -3.73
N CYS A 28 -1.71 -0.28 -4.43
CA CYS A 28 -3.10 -0.52 -4.79
C CYS A 28 -3.50 0.26 -6.06
N GLY A 29 -4.61 -0.15 -6.65
CA GLY A 29 -5.15 0.46 -7.86
C GLY A 29 -4.52 -0.04 -9.15
N SER A 30 -5.30 0.06 -10.20
CA SER A 30 -4.93 -0.21 -11.59
C SER A 30 -5.76 0.68 -12.52
N PRO A 31 -5.44 0.77 -13.82
CA PRO A 31 -6.21 1.58 -14.77
C PRO A 31 -7.71 1.24 -14.79
N THR A 32 -8.05 -0.03 -14.53
CA THR A 32 -9.46 -0.49 -14.48
C THR A 32 -10.10 -0.34 -13.11
N MET A 33 -9.32 -0.09 -12.07
CA MET A 33 -9.78 0.03 -10.68
C MET A 33 -9.13 1.20 -9.93
N PRO A 34 -9.14 2.43 -10.50
CA PRO A 34 -8.52 3.60 -9.85
C PRO A 34 -9.26 4.01 -8.57
N GLY A 35 -10.56 3.72 -8.48
CA GLY A 35 -11.37 3.99 -7.30
C GLY A 35 -10.90 3.22 -6.07
N ALA A 36 -10.37 2.01 -6.23
CA ALA A 36 -9.80 1.25 -5.13
C ALA A 36 -8.61 1.98 -4.49
N ALA A 37 -7.71 2.55 -5.30
CA ALA A 37 -6.61 3.38 -4.80
C ALA A 37 -7.14 4.60 -4.02
N SER A 38 -8.14 5.32 -4.57
CA SER A 38 -8.75 6.46 -3.90
C SER A 38 -9.36 6.09 -2.54
N LEU A 39 -10.04 4.96 -2.45
CA LEU A 39 -10.64 4.47 -1.20
C LEU A 39 -9.56 4.16 -0.15
N VAL A 40 -8.48 3.46 -0.55
CA VAL A 40 -7.40 3.07 0.36
C VAL A 40 -6.67 4.30 0.91
N VAL A 41 -6.25 5.23 0.06
CA VAL A 41 -5.49 6.41 0.52
C VAL A 41 -6.35 7.29 1.43
N ARG A 42 -7.63 7.47 1.11
CA ARG A 42 -8.56 8.23 1.96
C ARG A 42 -8.84 7.53 3.29
N ALA A 43 -8.96 6.20 3.29
CA ALA A 43 -9.13 5.43 4.52
C ALA A 43 -7.89 5.57 5.42
N ALA A 44 -6.69 5.47 4.87
CA ALA A 44 -5.44 5.66 5.59
C ALA A 44 -5.33 7.07 6.23
N GLN A 45 -5.66 8.12 5.46
CA GLN A 45 -5.69 9.49 5.96
C GLN A 45 -6.72 9.68 7.08
N ARG A 46 -7.93 9.14 6.91
CA ARG A 46 -9.00 9.21 7.93
C ARG A 46 -8.69 8.40 9.18
N ALA A 47 -7.87 7.35 9.06
CA ALA A 47 -7.37 6.58 10.19
C ALA A 47 -6.26 7.31 10.97
N GLY A 48 -5.82 8.49 10.51
CA GLY A 48 -4.86 9.33 11.20
C GLY A 48 -3.41 9.17 10.71
N ALA A 49 -3.17 8.51 9.57
CA ALA A 49 -1.83 8.45 8.99
C ALA A 49 -1.31 9.86 8.66
N GLY A 50 -0.09 10.17 9.12
CA GLY A 50 0.53 11.48 8.89
C GLY A 50 1.01 11.69 7.47
N LEU A 51 1.47 10.62 6.81
CA LEU A 51 1.90 10.62 5.41
C LEU A 51 1.37 9.37 4.70
N VAL A 52 0.71 9.56 3.57
CA VAL A 52 0.19 8.46 2.73
C VAL A 52 0.81 8.58 1.35
N THR A 53 1.53 7.55 0.94
CA THR A 53 2.15 7.46 -0.39
C THR A 53 1.49 6.34 -1.20
N LEU A 54 0.96 6.68 -2.36
CA LEU A 54 0.46 5.71 -3.33
C LEU A 54 1.59 5.32 -4.29
N VAL A 55 1.88 4.03 -4.38
CA VAL A 55 2.76 3.49 -5.43
C VAL A 55 2.01 3.46 -6.75
N VAL A 56 2.55 4.12 -7.75
CA VAL A 56 1.93 4.28 -9.06
C VAL A 56 2.59 3.35 -10.08
N PHE A 57 1.88 2.29 -10.44
CA PHE A 57 2.29 1.36 -11.49
C PHE A 57 1.84 1.80 -12.89
N HIS A 58 0.89 2.74 -12.95
CA HIS A 58 0.29 3.29 -14.16
C HIS A 58 -0.02 4.76 -13.92
N GLN A 59 0.62 5.67 -14.66
CA GLN A 59 0.56 7.12 -14.41
C GLN A 59 -0.86 7.71 -14.48
N GLU A 60 -1.74 7.14 -15.29
CA GLU A 60 -3.12 7.58 -15.43
C GLU A 60 -3.91 7.53 -14.11
N ILE A 61 -3.49 6.70 -13.14
CA ILE A 61 -4.14 6.61 -11.82
C ILE A 61 -4.05 7.93 -11.06
N ILE A 62 -2.97 8.69 -11.23
CA ILE A 62 -2.77 9.97 -10.54
C ILE A 62 -3.93 10.93 -10.83
N GLY A 63 -4.34 11.03 -12.09
CA GLY A 63 -5.45 11.89 -12.51
C GLY A 63 -6.80 11.53 -11.87
N HIS A 64 -6.98 10.29 -11.45
CA HIS A 64 -8.19 9.83 -10.74
C HIS A 64 -8.11 10.02 -9.22
N VAL A 65 -6.93 9.90 -8.64
CA VAL A 65 -6.75 9.95 -7.18
C VAL A 65 -6.54 11.38 -6.68
N ALA A 66 -5.73 12.17 -7.36
CA ALA A 66 -5.34 13.51 -6.92
C ALA A 66 -6.53 14.45 -6.67
N PRO A 67 -7.57 14.50 -7.51
CA PRO A 67 -8.73 15.35 -7.25
C PRO A 67 -9.54 14.94 -6.01
N LEU A 68 -9.48 13.67 -5.61
CA LEU A 68 -10.23 13.11 -4.49
C LEU A 68 -9.43 13.09 -3.18
N SER A 69 -8.12 13.19 -3.27
CA SER A 69 -7.20 13.11 -2.12
C SER A 69 -5.90 13.89 -2.42
N PRO A 70 -5.97 15.23 -2.37
CA PRO A 70 -4.84 16.10 -2.74
C PRO A 70 -3.63 15.96 -1.80
N GLU A 71 -3.81 15.42 -0.60
CA GLU A 71 -2.72 15.17 0.36
C GLU A 71 -1.92 13.92 0.06
N THR A 72 -2.35 13.10 -0.91
CA THR A 72 -1.66 11.85 -1.27
C THR A 72 -0.36 12.16 -2.00
N MET A 73 0.73 11.56 -1.51
CA MET A 73 2.00 11.55 -2.24
C MET A 73 2.03 10.39 -3.23
N TYR A 74 2.82 10.53 -4.29
CA TYR A 74 2.93 9.53 -5.35
C TYR A 74 4.36 9.05 -5.50
N LEU A 75 4.55 7.74 -5.51
CA LEU A 75 5.80 7.07 -5.86
C LEU A 75 5.61 6.39 -7.21
N ASP A 76 6.02 7.07 -8.28
CA ASP A 76 5.85 6.56 -9.65
C ASP A 76 6.93 5.55 -9.99
N VAL A 77 6.53 4.29 -10.12
CA VAL A 77 7.38 3.16 -10.54
C VAL A 77 6.98 2.62 -11.92
N SER A 78 6.11 3.31 -12.64
CA SER A 78 5.55 2.83 -13.91
C SER A 78 6.63 2.57 -14.98
N ARG A 79 7.79 3.23 -14.85
CA ARG A 79 8.93 3.09 -15.76
C ARG A 79 10.12 2.36 -15.13
N SER A 80 9.96 1.79 -13.93
CA SER A 80 11.04 1.08 -13.26
C SER A 80 11.44 -0.19 -14.01
N GLN A 81 12.73 -0.33 -14.29
CA GLN A 81 13.27 -1.53 -14.94
C GLN A 81 13.11 -2.79 -14.07
N ASP A 82 13.13 -2.63 -12.76
CA ASP A 82 12.91 -3.73 -11.82
C ASP A 82 11.51 -4.33 -11.98
N LEU A 83 10.48 -3.50 -12.18
CA LEU A 83 9.12 -3.95 -12.43
C LEU A 83 9.03 -4.81 -13.70
N TYR A 84 9.74 -4.40 -14.78
CA TYR A 84 9.80 -5.19 -16.02
C TYR A 84 10.60 -6.48 -15.86
N ALA A 85 11.59 -6.50 -14.98
CA ALA A 85 12.38 -7.68 -14.65
C ALA A 85 11.72 -8.61 -13.61
N GLY A 86 10.47 -8.34 -13.21
CA GLY A 86 9.75 -9.13 -12.21
C GLY A 86 10.33 -8.98 -10.80
N ARG A 87 10.98 -7.88 -10.49
CA ARG A 87 11.50 -7.56 -9.15
C ARG A 87 10.62 -6.48 -8.49
N VAL A 88 10.72 -6.35 -7.16
CA VAL A 88 10.19 -5.18 -6.48
C VAL A 88 11.04 -3.98 -6.84
N PRO A 89 10.45 -2.89 -7.36
CA PRO A 89 11.20 -1.68 -7.66
C PRO A 89 11.99 -1.17 -6.46
N ARG A 90 13.24 -0.78 -6.70
CA ARG A 90 14.11 -0.23 -5.65
C ARG A 90 13.49 1.00 -4.99
N GLU A 91 12.77 1.80 -5.74
CA GLU A 91 12.04 2.96 -5.26
C GLU A 91 11.07 2.59 -4.13
N ILE A 92 10.46 1.38 -4.17
CA ILE A 92 9.57 0.87 -3.11
C ILE A 92 10.37 0.43 -1.89
N THR A 93 11.48 -0.30 -2.09
CA THR A 93 12.29 -0.84 -0.99
C THR A 93 13.07 0.24 -0.26
N GLU A 94 13.51 1.27 -0.96
CA GLU A 94 14.26 2.41 -0.41
C GLU A 94 13.33 3.51 0.14
N HIS A 95 12.04 3.49 -0.19
CA HIS A 95 11.09 4.48 0.32
C HIS A 95 10.82 4.27 1.81
N ARG A 96 11.05 5.33 2.60
CA ARG A 96 10.80 5.27 4.05
C ARG A 96 9.30 5.21 4.36
N HIS A 97 8.86 4.11 4.95
CA HIS A 97 7.48 3.90 5.41
C HIS A 97 7.47 2.99 6.64
N ASP A 98 6.39 3.06 7.40
CA ASP A 98 6.23 2.33 8.66
C ASP A 98 5.22 1.17 8.51
N VAL A 99 4.29 1.29 7.55
CA VAL A 99 3.23 0.29 7.28
C VAL A 99 3.02 0.17 5.77
N ARG A 100 2.68 -1.03 5.30
CA ARG A 100 2.25 -1.30 3.91
C ARG A 100 0.79 -1.71 3.85
N VAL A 101 0.10 -1.27 2.79
CA VAL A 101 -1.20 -1.82 2.35
C VAL A 101 -1.04 -2.32 0.93
N VAL A 102 -1.37 -3.59 0.68
CA VAL A 102 -1.12 -4.25 -0.60
C VAL A 102 -2.37 -4.98 -1.06
N GLY A 103 -2.80 -4.72 -2.29
CA GLY A 103 -3.78 -5.57 -2.95
C GLY A 103 -4.99 -4.89 -3.56
N PRO A 104 -5.71 -3.99 -2.87
CA PRO A 104 -6.97 -3.47 -3.41
C PRO A 104 -6.81 -2.90 -4.82
N GLY A 105 -7.50 -3.51 -5.79
CA GLY A 105 -7.52 -3.04 -7.17
C GLY A 105 -6.21 -3.19 -7.96
N LEU A 106 -5.25 -4.00 -7.52
CA LEU A 106 -4.01 -4.26 -8.27
C LEU A 106 -4.22 -5.08 -9.54
N SER A 107 -5.40 -5.70 -9.69
CA SER A 107 -5.69 -6.72 -10.69
C SER A 107 -5.03 -8.08 -10.41
N ARG A 108 -5.41 -9.10 -11.21
CA ARG A 108 -4.86 -10.47 -11.07
C ARG A 108 -3.93 -10.85 -12.21
N SER A 109 -3.23 -9.88 -12.78
CA SER A 109 -2.26 -10.13 -13.85
C SER A 109 -1.07 -10.98 -13.34
N GLY A 110 -0.34 -11.60 -14.25
CA GLY A 110 0.88 -12.33 -13.89
C GLY A 110 1.91 -11.42 -13.22
N ARG A 111 1.99 -10.16 -13.65
CA ARG A 111 2.86 -9.14 -13.05
C ARG A 111 2.46 -8.79 -11.62
N THR A 112 1.16 -8.64 -11.36
CA THR A 112 0.63 -8.41 -10.00
C THR A 112 0.96 -9.58 -9.07
N ARG A 113 0.78 -10.82 -9.56
CA ARG A 113 1.10 -12.01 -8.77
C ARG A 113 2.56 -12.04 -8.38
N GLU A 114 3.47 -11.76 -9.32
CA GLU A 114 4.90 -11.74 -9.04
C GLU A 114 5.26 -10.60 -8.06
N LEU A 115 4.71 -9.40 -8.23
CA LEU A 115 4.92 -8.29 -7.32
C LEU A 115 4.47 -8.65 -5.89
N VAL A 116 3.25 -9.16 -5.71
CA VAL A 116 2.73 -9.52 -4.38
C VAL A 116 3.61 -10.59 -3.75
N ARG A 117 4.00 -11.63 -4.52
CA ARG A 117 4.89 -12.68 -4.04
C ARG A 117 6.22 -12.12 -3.53
N ARG A 118 6.85 -11.24 -4.31
CA ARG A 118 8.12 -10.61 -3.96
C ARG A 118 8.00 -9.65 -2.76
N VAL A 119 6.87 -8.95 -2.63
CA VAL A 119 6.61 -8.09 -1.46
C VAL A 119 6.51 -8.91 -0.18
N VAL A 120 5.90 -10.10 -0.26
CA VAL A 120 5.82 -11.05 0.88
C VAL A 120 7.17 -11.64 1.24
N GLU A 121 7.98 -11.98 0.23
CA GLU A 121 9.32 -12.58 0.42
C GLU A 121 10.39 -11.55 0.77
N GLY A 122 10.09 -10.26 0.59
CA GLY A 122 11.06 -9.18 0.82
C GLY A 122 11.26 -8.83 2.28
N GLU A 123 12.42 -8.25 2.56
CA GLU A 123 12.83 -7.80 3.89
C GLU A 123 12.13 -6.48 4.28
N PHE A 124 10.93 -6.55 4.84
CA PHE A 124 10.28 -5.42 5.48
C PHE A 124 9.74 -5.86 6.83
N GLU A 125 10.29 -5.32 7.89
CA GLU A 125 9.95 -5.71 9.27
C GLU A 125 8.64 -5.06 9.78
N GLY A 126 8.12 -4.06 9.06
CA GLY A 126 6.90 -3.36 9.46
C GLY A 126 5.62 -4.14 9.14
N PRO A 127 4.49 -3.76 9.75
CA PRO A 127 3.20 -4.37 9.47
C PRO A 127 2.81 -4.22 8.00
N THR A 128 2.31 -5.30 7.41
CA THR A 128 1.74 -5.29 6.05
C THR A 128 0.32 -5.83 6.07
N LEU A 129 -0.63 -5.01 5.62
CA LEU A 129 -2.02 -5.42 5.40
C LEU A 129 -2.17 -5.91 3.96
N PHE A 130 -2.58 -7.17 3.80
CA PHE A 130 -2.93 -7.75 2.51
C PHE A 130 -4.45 -7.85 2.38
N ASP A 131 -4.99 -7.38 1.25
CA ASP A 131 -6.44 -7.42 0.98
C ASP A 131 -6.73 -7.69 -0.51
N ALA A 132 -7.96 -8.08 -0.79
CA ALA A 132 -8.51 -8.23 -2.14
C ALA A 132 -7.62 -9.06 -3.09
N ASP A 133 -7.08 -8.45 -4.16
CA ASP A 133 -6.28 -9.17 -5.17
C ASP A 133 -4.99 -9.77 -4.58
N ALA A 134 -4.41 -9.18 -3.53
CA ALA A 134 -3.27 -9.77 -2.84
C ALA A 134 -3.66 -11.06 -2.12
N LEU A 135 -4.79 -11.10 -1.43
CA LEU A 135 -5.29 -12.33 -0.79
C LEU A 135 -5.54 -13.43 -1.81
N ALA A 136 -6.10 -13.09 -2.99
CA ALA A 136 -6.30 -14.06 -4.05
C ALA A 136 -4.98 -14.67 -4.59
N VAL A 137 -3.89 -13.90 -4.57
CA VAL A 137 -2.55 -14.40 -4.92
C VAL A 137 -2.00 -15.31 -3.83
N LEU A 138 -2.25 -14.98 -2.56
CA LEU A 138 -1.73 -15.70 -1.40
C LEU A 138 -2.51 -16.99 -1.10
N ALA A 139 -3.80 -17.05 -1.43
CA ALA A 139 -4.68 -18.19 -1.15
C ALA A 139 -4.21 -19.53 -1.76
N GLY A 140 -3.36 -19.51 -2.77
CA GLY A 140 -2.76 -20.70 -3.38
C GLY A 140 -1.45 -21.19 -2.72
N ARG A 141 -1.02 -20.58 -1.62
CA ARG A 141 0.24 -20.91 -0.95
C ARG A 141 -0.01 -21.70 0.34
N THR A 142 0.67 -22.84 0.49
CA THR A 142 0.74 -23.58 1.74
C THR A 142 2.02 -23.16 2.48
N GLY A 143 1.89 -22.42 3.59
CA GLY A 143 3.01 -22.01 4.41
C GLY A 143 2.56 -21.17 5.61
N PRO A 144 3.35 -21.06 6.67
CA PRO A 144 3.00 -20.24 7.82
C PRO A 144 3.01 -18.75 7.45
N TRP A 145 1.86 -18.11 7.58
CA TRP A 145 1.62 -16.68 7.36
C TRP A 145 1.56 -15.91 8.69
N CYS A 146 2.13 -16.46 9.73
CA CYS A 146 2.20 -15.84 11.05
C CYS A 146 3.63 -15.51 11.40
#